data_6847bbc7e43b40158c6ac71a84d04e34
#
_entry.id   6847bbc7e43b40158c6ac71a84d04e34
#
_cell.length_a   1.000
_cell.length_b   1.000
_cell.length_c   1.000
_cell.angle_alpha   90.00
_cell.angle_beta   90.00
_cell.angle_gamma   90.00
#
_symmetry.space_group_name_H-M   'P 1'
#
loop_
_entity.id
_entity.type
_entity.pdbx_description
1 polymer ?
#
loop_
_entity_poly.entity_id
_entity_poly.type
_entity_poly.pdbx_seq_one_letter_code
_entity_poly.pdbx_strand_id
1 'polypeptide(L)'
;LEAPVISHLQHTNVSAISKELSQQLAANGSLSSGRVLTLVVLAEKGHSREALNAAIRASHEHPSRIIVHIAHSETDPDQLDAEIHVGGEAGASELIILRGWGSASKPTEALISGLLLPDAPIVVWWPYTAPVNPAEDPLGRIAQRRITDSQKDPLVDALYNRRNSYTDGDSDLAWARITPWRGVVASALDQPPFEPVIEAKVYGATNCPSVDLAAGWLAARLGVPVTRIAVDDPSVKKQASLNVTPVERVELIRPSGATVLEALDSQTIG
;
A
#
# COMPACT_ATOMS: atom_id res chain seq x y z
N LEU A 1 20.44 -20.96 -7.20
CA LEU A 1 19.89 -20.05 -6.18
C LEU A 1 20.38 -20.56 -4.84
N GLU A 2 21.22 -19.77 -4.15
CA GLU A 2 21.66 -20.09 -2.79
C GLU A 2 20.47 -20.02 -1.84
N ALA A 3 20.44 -20.90 -0.84
CA ALA A 3 19.40 -20.90 0.18
C ALA A 3 19.47 -19.58 0.98
N PRO A 4 18.33 -18.99 1.41
CA PRO A 4 18.35 -17.79 2.24
C PRO A 4 19.07 -18.09 3.55
N VAL A 5 19.91 -17.15 3.99
CA VAL A 5 20.44 -17.16 5.35
C VAL A 5 19.40 -16.51 6.26
N ILE A 6 18.89 -17.29 7.22
CA ILE A 6 17.87 -16.83 8.15
C ILE A 6 18.46 -16.85 9.56
N SER A 7 18.43 -15.72 10.26
CA SER A 7 18.75 -15.62 11.68
C SER A 7 17.52 -15.24 12.50
N HIS A 8 17.38 -15.86 13.66
CA HIS A 8 16.34 -15.58 14.63
C HIS A 8 16.97 -15.03 15.92
N LEU A 9 16.53 -13.86 16.35
CA LEU A 9 16.97 -13.18 17.57
C LEU A 9 15.77 -13.01 18.51
N GLN A 10 15.81 -13.67 19.67
CA GLN A 10 14.80 -13.54 20.71
C GLN A 10 15.27 -12.55 21.79
N HIS A 11 14.33 -11.79 22.40
CA HIS A 11 14.63 -10.79 23.42
C HIS A 11 15.77 -9.84 23.01
N THR A 12 15.69 -9.30 21.82
CA THR A 12 16.78 -8.56 21.16
C THR A 12 16.57 -7.03 21.24
N ASN A 13 17.50 -6.30 20.62
CA ASN A 13 17.46 -4.84 20.48
C ASN A 13 18.06 -4.40 19.13
N VAL A 14 17.90 -3.13 18.80
CA VAL A 14 18.35 -2.53 17.53
C VAL A 14 19.83 -2.82 17.25
N SER A 15 20.68 -2.65 18.26
CA SER A 15 22.13 -2.82 18.11
C SER A 15 22.50 -4.26 17.76
N ALA A 16 21.86 -5.25 18.42
CA ALA A 16 22.08 -6.67 18.13
C ALA A 16 21.56 -7.03 16.71
N ILE A 17 20.39 -6.51 16.31
CA ILE A 17 19.83 -6.72 14.98
C ILE A 17 20.73 -6.14 13.90
N SER A 18 21.18 -4.89 14.06
CA SER A 18 22.07 -4.22 13.10
C SER A 18 23.41 -4.93 12.97
N LYS A 19 23.97 -5.43 14.09
CA LYS A 19 25.22 -6.20 14.10
C LYS A 19 25.06 -7.52 13.32
N GLU A 20 24.00 -8.27 13.60
CA GLU A 20 23.70 -9.56 12.93
C GLU A 20 23.50 -9.35 11.42
N LEU A 21 22.72 -8.35 11.05
CA LEU A 21 22.49 -7.99 9.65
C LEU A 21 23.83 -7.68 8.94
N SER A 22 24.70 -6.90 9.58
CA SER A 22 26.00 -6.56 9.02
C SER A 22 26.90 -7.80 8.84
N GLN A 23 26.86 -8.73 9.79
CA GLN A 23 27.63 -10.00 9.70
C GLN A 23 27.12 -10.87 8.56
N GLN A 24 25.81 -11.00 8.38
CA GLN A 24 25.23 -11.79 7.28
C GLN A 24 25.56 -11.17 5.92
N LEU A 25 25.47 -9.85 5.79
CA LEU A 25 25.85 -9.14 4.56
C LEU A 25 27.30 -9.34 4.20
N ALA A 26 28.20 -9.26 5.18
CA ALA A 26 29.64 -9.52 4.98
C ALA A 26 29.93 -10.97 4.58
N ALA A 27 29.26 -11.94 5.21
CA ALA A 27 29.45 -13.36 4.94
C ALA A 27 28.96 -13.78 3.53
N ASN A 28 27.87 -13.16 3.06
CA ASN A 28 27.26 -13.51 1.76
C ASN A 28 27.89 -12.74 0.58
N GLY A 29 28.96 -11.94 0.80
CA GLY A 29 29.57 -11.14 -0.25
C GLY A 29 28.58 -10.17 -0.93
N SER A 30 27.40 -9.97 -0.33
CA SER A 30 26.36 -9.13 -0.86
C SER A 30 26.78 -7.67 -0.73
N LEU A 31 27.46 -7.20 -1.77
CA LEU A 31 27.68 -5.77 -1.94
C LEU A 31 26.31 -5.11 -2.06
N SER A 32 26.08 -4.12 -1.23
CA SER A 32 24.85 -3.36 -1.10
C SER A 32 24.46 -2.52 -2.34
N SER A 33 25.06 -2.81 -3.48
CA SER A 33 24.81 -2.10 -4.73
C SER A 33 23.54 -2.60 -5.40
N GLY A 34 22.48 -1.81 -5.32
CA GLY A 34 21.24 -2.06 -6.03
C GLY A 34 19.95 -1.83 -5.22
N ARG A 35 20.03 -1.68 -3.90
CA ARG A 35 18.86 -1.33 -3.10
C ARG A 35 18.52 0.13 -3.27
N VAL A 36 17.28 0.39 -3.68
CA VAL A 36 16.86 1.74 -4.06
C VAL A 36 16.09 2.48 -2.98
N LEU A 37 15.60 1.74 -1.94
CA LEU A 37 14.83 2.33 -0.84
C LEU A 37 14.81 1.44 0.40
N THR A 38 14.37 1.99 1.53
CA THR A 38 13.89 1.23 2.69
C THR A 38 12.37 1.27 2.72
N LEU A 39 11.73 0.08 2.71
CA LEU A 39 10.29 -0.06 2.92
C LEU A 39 10.02 -0.48 4.35
N VAL A 40 9.34 0.36 5.11
CA VAL A 40 8.89 0.07 6.48
C VAL A 40 7.40 -0.27 6.43
N VAL A 41 7.05 -1.48 6.84
CA VAL A 41 5.67 -1.97 6.87
C VAL A 41 5.21 -2.09 8.31
N LEU A 42 4.15 -1.38 8.67
CA LEU A 42 3.57 -1.36 10.02
C LEU A 42 2.33 -2.24 10.05
N ALA A 43 2.52 -3.50 10.40
CA ALA A 43 1.47 -4.51 10.37
C ALA A 43 0.98 -4.88 11.78
N GLU A 44 -0.25 -5.35 11.85
CA GLU A 44 -0.85 -5.89 13.06
C GLU A 44 -0.88 -7.42 13.01
N LYS A 45 -0.87 -8.06 14.20
CA LYS A 45 -1.08 -9.50 14.32
C LYS A 45 -2.41 -9.90 13.65
N GLY A 46 -2.34 -10.88 12.75
CA GLY A 46 -3.51 -11.33 11.97
C GLY A 46 -3.54 -10.82 10.53
N HIS A 47 -2.97 -9.64 10.26
CA HIS A 47 -2.91 -9.05 8.92
C HIS A 47 -1.49 -9.02 8.32
N SER A 48 -0.48 -9.42 9.11
CA SER A 48 0.95 -9.33 8.75
C SER A 48 1.35 -10.21 7.57
N ARG A 49 0.76 -11.40 7.41
CA ARG A 49 1.12 -12.34 6.33
C ARG A 49 0.85 -11.76 4.95
N GLU A 50 -0.31 -11.15 4.76
CA GLU A 50 -0.68 -10.55 3.47
C GLU A 50 0.24 -9.36 3.13
N ALA A 51 0.49 -8.49 4.11
CA ALA A 51 1.37 -7.35 3.96
C ALA A 51 2.81 -7.79 3.66
N LEU A 52 3.34 -8.78 4.38
CA LEU A 52 4.65 -9.35 4.13
C LEU A 52 4.79 -9.90 2.70
N ASN A 53 3.83 -10.72 2.27
CA ASN A 53 3.84 -11.28 0.92
C ASN A 53 3.76 -10.20 -0.16
N ALA A 54 2.99 -9.13 0.06
CA ALA A 54 2.91 -8.02 -0.87
C ALA A 54 4.24 -7.24 -0.94
N ALA A 55 4.88 -6.98 0.20
CA ALA A 55 6.18 -6.32 0.26
C ALA A 55 7.28 -7.15 -0.45
N ILE A 56 7.32 -8.48 -0.23
CA ILE A 56 8.25 -9.38 -0.91
C ILE A 56 8.03 -9.35 -2.43
N ARG A 57 6.78 -9.44 -2.90
CA ARG A 57 6.49 -9.34 -4.34
C ARG A 57 6.94 -8.00 -4.93
N ALA A 58 6.69 -6.89 -4.25
CA ALA A 58 7.12 -5.57 -4.71
C ALA A 58 8.66 -5.45 -4.78
N SER A 59 9.39 -6.16 -3.92
CA SER A 59 10.86 -6.13 -3.90
C SER A 59 11.51 -6.82 -5.10
N HIS A 60 10.79 -7.66 -5.83
CA HIS A 60 11.31 -8.24 -7.07
C HIS A 60 11.47 -7.19 -8.18
N GLU A 61 10.58 -6.18 -8.19
CA GLU A 61 10.64 -5.05 -9.14
C GLU A 61 11.54 -3.92 -8.61
N HIS A 62 11.58 -3.73 -7.30
CA HIS A 62 12.30 -2.66 -6.62
C HIS A 62 13.14 -3.21 -5.47
N PRO A 63 14.38 -3.66 -5.72
CA PRO A 63 15.26 -4.16 -4.68
C PRO A 63 15.37 -3.19 -3.51
N SER A 64 15.07 -3.66 -2.30
CA SER A 64 14.89 -2.79 -1.15
C SER A 64 15.28 -3.47 0.16
N ARG A 65 15.56 -2.68 1.20
CA ARG A 65 15.50 -3.18 2.56
C ARG A 65 14.06 -3.11 3.04
N ILE A 66 13.50 -4.26 3.43
CA ILE A 66 12.14 -4.36 3.94
C ILE A 66 12.22 -4.55 5.45
N ILE A 67 11.59 -3.66 6.21
CA ILE A 67 11.46 -3.76 7.66
C ILE A 67 9.96 -3.92 7.95
N VAL A 68 9.55 -5.10 8.41
CA VAL A 68 8.16 -5.35 8.81
C VAL A 68 8.09 -5.34 10.31
N HIS A 69 7.42 -4.37 10.90
CA HIS A 69 7.09 -4.37 12.32
C HIS A 69 5.69 -4.95 12.52
N ILE A 70 5.60 -6.01 13.31
CA ILE A 70 4.35 -6.68 13.65
C ILE A 70 4.01 -6.36 15.11
N ALA A 71 2.98 -5.54 15.31
CA ALA A 71 2.45 -5.23 16.62
C ALA A 71 1.72 -6.43 17.21
N HIS A 72 2.13 -6.84 18.40
CA HIS A 72 1.45 -7.79 19.26
C HIS A 72 0.71 -7.06 20.39
N SER A 73 0.42 -7.74 21.51
CA SER A 73 -0.32 -7.17 22.63
C SER A 73 0.50 -6.09 23.37
N GLU A 74 -0.09 -4.92 23.58
CA GLU A 74 0.49 -3.83 24.37
C GLU A 74 0.50 -4.15 25.88
N THR A 75 -0.32 -5.10 26.33
CA THR A 75 -0.46 -5.48 27.73
C THR A 75 0.47 -6.61 28.16
N ASP A 76 1.16 -7.23 27.21
CA ASP A 76 2.16 -8.25 27.48
C ASP A 76 3.47 -7.61 27.99
N PRO A 77 4.36 -8.37 28.65
CA PRO A 77 5.68 -7.89 28.99
C PRO A 77 6.46 -7.38 27.79
N ASP A 78 7.30 -6.37 27.99
CA ASP A 78 8.15 -5.79 26.95
C ASP A 78 9.06 -6.84 26.33
N GLN A 79 8.91 -7.06 25.03
CA GLN A 79 9.74 -7.99 24.27
C GLN A 79 9.85 -7.53 22.81
N LEU A 80 11.04 -7.66 22.25
CA LEU A 80 11.31 -7.52 20.85
C LEU A 80 12.02 -8.77 20.34
N ASP A 81 11.43 -9.42 19.33
CA ASP A 81 12.07 -10.49 18.57
C ASP A 81 12.31 -10.05 17.15
N ALA A 82 13.37 -10.54 16.53
CA ALA A 82 13.69 -10.24 15.15
C ALA A 82 14.01 -11.50 14.35
N GLU A 83 13.66 -11.47 13.07
CA GLU A 83 13.99 -12.47 12.09
C GLU A 83 14.61 -11.74 10.88
N ILE A 84 15.79 -12.16 10.45
CA ILE A 84 16.55 -11.50 9.38
C ILE A 84 16.76 -12.50 8.25
N HIS A 85 16.39 -12.11 7.03
CA HIS A 85 16.60 -12.87 5.82
C HIS A 85 17.50 -12.09 4.87
N VAL A 86 18.58 -12.70 4.41
CA VAL A 86 19.49 -12.14 3.41
C VAL A 86 19.67 -13.15 2.27
N GLY A 87 19.43 -12.71 1.04
CA GLY A 87 19.49 -13.56 -0.15
C GLY A 87 18.26 -14.47 -0.32
N GLY A 88 18.34 -15.48 -1.18
CA GLY A 88 17.28 -16.45 -1.43
C GLY A 88 16.01 -15.83 -2.04
N GLU A 89 14.85 -16.10 -1.44
CA GLU A 89 13.53 -15.58 -1.91
C GLU A 89 13.42 -14.07 -1.84
N ALA A 90 14.16 -13.41 -0.94
CA ALA A 90 14.24 -11.95 -0.91
C ALA A 90 15.01 -11.36 -2.10
N GLY A 91 15.63 -12.22 -2.93
CA GLY A 91 16.40 -11.81 -4.11
C GLY A 91 17.52 -10.83 -3.74
N ALA A 92 17.55 -9.66 -4.38
CA ALA A 92 18.48 -8.58 -4.05
C ALA A 92 18.08 -7.78 -2.79
N SER A 93 16.96 -8.11 -2.15
CA SER A 93 16.41 -7.42 -1.00
C SER A 93 16.88 -8.04 0.32
N GLU A 94 16.77 -7.26 1.38
CA GLU A 94 16.94 -7.70 2.77
C GLU A 94 15.58 -7.61 3.47
N LEU A 95 15.24 -8.63 4.23
CA LEU A 95 13.99 -8.64 4.98
C LEU A 95 14.29 -8.77 6.48
N ILE A 96 13.78 -7.81 7.24
CA ILE A 96 13.85 -7.77 8.70
C ILE A 96 12.42 -7.79 9.23
N ILE A 97 12.05 -8.83 9.97
CA ILE A 97 10.75 -8.95 10.61
C ILE A 97 10.92 -8.73 12.10
N LEU A 98 10.28 -7.69 12.62
CA LEU A 98 10.28 -7.34 14.03
C LEU A 98 8.93 -7.72 14.64
N ARG A 99 8.95 -8.40 15.77
CA ARG A 99 7.74 -8.72 16.55
C ARG A 99 7.86 -8.05 17.89
N GLY A 100 6.94 -7.13 18.19
CA GLY A 100 6.96 -6.31 19.40
C GLY A 100 5.79 -6.58 20.33
N TRP A 101 6.05 -6.75 21.61
CA TRP A 101 5.08 -6.86 22.69
C TRP A 101 5.31 -5.76 23.73
N GLY A 102 4.30 -5.45 24.52
CA GLY A 102 4.39 -4.38 25.52
C GLY A 102 4.71 -3.03 24.85
N SER A 103 5.68 -2.31 25.36
CA SER A 103 6.12 -1.04 24.78
C SER A 103 6.70 -1.18 23.38
N ALA A 104 7.29 -2.34 23.03
CA ALA A 104 7.82 -2.63 21.71
C ALA A 104 6.73 -2.94 20.67
N SER A 105 5.46 -3.08 21.06
CA SER A 105 4.33 -3.20 20.12
C SER A 105 4.14 -1.95 19.27
N LYS A 106 4.57 -0.79 19.77
CA LYS A 106 4.58 0.48 19.02
C LYS A 106 5.99 0.75 18.47
N PRO A 107 6.16 0.77 17.15
CA PRO A 107 7.45 1.06 16.55
C PRO A 107 7.83 2.52 16.81
N THR A 108 9.03 2.73 17.34
CA THR A 108 9.59 4.06 17.54
C THR A 108 10.51 4.45 16.39
N GLU A 109 10.68 5.75 16.19
CA GLU A 109 11.67 6.27 15.23
C GLU A 109 13.07 5.71 15.54
N ALA A 110 13.47 5.65 16.82
CA ALA A 110 14.77 5.12 17.23
C ALA A 110 14.96 3.64 16.87
N LEU A 111 13.91 2.81 16.97
CA LEU A 111 13.94 1.41 16.56
C LEU A 111 14.17 1.27 15.06
N ILE A 112 13.45 2.04 14.26
CA ILE A 112 13.50 1.92 12.80
C ILE A 112 14.76 2.59 12.23
N SER A 113 15.14 3.77 12.71
CA SER A 113 16.28 4.53 12.20
C SER A 113 17.61 3.77 12.28
N GLY A 114 17.79 2.94 13.31
CA GLY A 114 19.00 2.11 13.44
C GLY A 114 19.09 0.95 12.43
N LEU A 115 18.04 0.72 11.63
CA LEU A 115 17.95 -0.35 10.65
C LEU A 115 17.80 0.16 9.21
N LEU A 116 17.68 1.47 8.99
CA LEU A 116 17.52 2.05 7.66
C LEU A 116 18.78 1.87 6.79
N LEU A 117 18.57 1.89 5.48
CA LEU A 117 19.68 2.05 4.53
C LEU A 117 20.19 3.49 4.58
N PRO A 118 21.51 3.72 4.71
CA PRO A 118 22.06 5.05 4.56
C PRO A 118 21.72 5.66 3.20
N ASP A 119 21.41 6.95 3.18
CA ASP A 119 21.20 7.75 1.96
C ASP A 119 20.12 7.23 0.99
N ALA A 120 19.27 6.32 1.44
CA ALA A 120 18.17 5.78 0.65
C ALA A 120 16.82 6.38 1.08
N PRO A 121 15.88 6.63 0.15
CA PRO A 121 14.55 7.08 0.50
C PRO A 121 13.80 6.07 1.37
N ILE A 122 13.02 6.60 2.30
CA ILE A 122 12.21 5.83 3.24
C ILE A 122 10.76 5.88 2.78
N VAL A 123 10.17 4.70 2.65
CA VAL A 123 8.74 4.52 2.38
C VAL A 123 8.12 3.85 3.59
N VAL A 124 7.08 4.46 4.18
CA VAL A 124 6.31 3.85 5.27
C VAL A 124 4.94 3.44 4.74
N TRP A 125 4.55 2.21 5.03
CA TRP A 125 3.27 1.65 4.62
C TRP A 125 2.49 1.11 5.83
N TRP A 126 1.27 1.59 5.99
CA TRP A 126 0.24 1.09 6.90
C TRP A 126 -0.76 0.25 6.10
N PRO A 127 -0.64 -1.08 6.08
CA PRO A 127 -1.49 -1.95 5.26
C PRO A 127 -2.92 -2.11 5.79
N TYR A 128 -3.19 -1.73 7.03
CA TYR A 128 -4.47 -1.89 7.71
C TYR A 128 -4.82 -0.61 8.47
N THR A 129 -4.61 -0.55 9.78
CA THR A 129 -4.87 0.67 10.55
C THR A 129 -3.79 1.73 10.27
N ALA A 130 -4.21 2.88 9.78
CA ALA A 130 -3.29 3.98 9.48
C ALA A 130 -3.68 5.25 10.26
N PRO A 131 -2.70 6.14 10.59
CA PRO A 131 -2.99 7.40 11.26
C PRO A 131 -3.89 8.29 10.39
N VAL A 132 -4.69 9.15 11.02
CA VAL A 132 -5.51 10.16 10.32
C VAL A 132 -4.61 11.20 9.62
N ASN A 133 -3.46 11.50 10.22
CA ASN A 133 -2.43 12.36 9.63
C ASN A 133 -1.10 11.60 9.51
N PRO A 134 -0.88 10.87 8.39
CA PRO A 134 0.34 10.10 8.21
C PRO A 134 1.63 10.92 8.28
N ALA A 135 1.61 12.16 7.81
CA ALA A 135 2.78 13.03 7.82
C ALA A 135 3.19 13.51 9.23
N GLU A 136 2.27 13.47 10.20
CA GLU A 136 2.55 13.82 11.60
C GLU A 136 2.91 12.60 12.47
N ASP A 137 2.71 11.40 11.95
CA ASP A 137 3.17 10.18 12.63
C ASP A 137 4.70 10.18 12.77
N PRO A 138 5.27 9.72 13.90
CA PRO A 138 6.73 9.70 14.10
C PRO A 138 7.51 9.04 12.96
N LEU A 139 7.03 7.92 12.41
CA LEU A 139 7.65 7.26 11.28
C LEU A 139 7.28 7.94 9.94
N GLY A 140 6.12 8.53 9.85
CA GLY A 140 5.69 9.29 8.69
C GLY A 140 6.53 10.56 8.46
N ARG A 141 7.01 11.20 9.54
CA ARG A 141 7.87 12.40 9.48
C ARG A 141 9.22 12.13 8.82
N ILE A 142 9.81 10.97 9.04
CA ILE A 142 11.09 10.59 8.46
C ILE A 142 10.95 10.01 7.05
N ALA A 143 9.73 9.74 6.59
CA ALA A 143 9.47 9.11 5.30
C ALA A 143 9.29 10.13 4.17
N GLN A 144 9.90 9.85 3.02
CA GLN A 144 9.64 10.58 1.78
C GLN A 144 8.32 10.15 1.12
N ARG A 145 7.87 8.91 1.40
CA ARG A 145 6.59 8.39 0.92
C ARG A 145 5.85 7.69 2.05
N ARG A 146 4.55 7.95 2.13
CA ARG A 146 3.62 7.37 3.11
C ARG A 146 2.48 6.73 2.35
N ILE A 147 2.25 5.44 2.61
CA ILE A 147 1.25 4.64 1.91
C ILE A 147 0.20 4.18 2.92
N THR A 148 -1.05 4.49 2.65
CA THR A 148 -2.22 4.00 3.40
C THR A 148 -3.07 3.09 2.51
N ASP A 149 -4.00 2.36 3.11
CA ASP A 149 -5.00 1.56 2.41
C ASP A 149 -6.39 1.79 3.01
N SER A 150 -7.05 2.84 2.58
CA SER A 150 -8.38 3.21 3.08
C SER A 150 -9.45 2.14 2.82
N GLN A 151 -9.22 1.20 1.89
CA GLN A 151 -10.12 0.09 1.63
C GLN A 151 -10.07 -0.98 2.74
N LYS A 152 -8.91 -1.14 3.38
CA LYS A 152 -8.68 -2.12 4.44
C LYS A 152 -8.70 -1.52 5.84
N ASP A 153 -8.64 -0.21 5.94
CA ASP A 153 -8.65 0.51 7.21
C ASP A 153 -10.00 0.31 7.92
N PRO A 154 -10.01 -0.14 9.19
CA PRO A 154 -11.23 -0.31 9.97
C PRO A 154 -11.91 1.01 10.33
N LEU A 155 -11.21 2.14 10.16
CA LEU A 155 -11.79 3.47 10.39
C LEU A 155 -12.86 3.75 9.35
N VAL A 156 -14.08 4.01 9.78
CA VAL A 156 -15.17 4.43 8.90
C VAL A 156 -14.78 5.70 8.19
N ASP A 157 -15.02 5.74 6.88
CA ASP A 157 -14.68 6.90 6.02
C ASP A 157 -13.20 7.32 6.12
N ALA A 158 -12.29 6.35 6.22
CA ALA A 158 -10.86 6.58 6.39
C ALA A 158 -10.27 7.55 5.36
N LEU A 159 -10.63 7.41 4.08
CA LEU A 159 -10.20 8.32 3.01
C LEU A 159 -10.70 9.76 3.25
N TYR A 160 -11.97 9.91 3.58
CA TYR A 160 -12.57 11.21 3.84
C TYR A 160 -11.94 11.90 5.07
N ASN A 161 -11.66 11.12 6.11
CA ASN A 161 -11.02 11.64 7.32
C ASN A 161 -9.59 12.15 7.07
N ARG A 162 -8.86 11.52 6.12
CA ARG A 162 -7.49 11.93 5.74
C ARG A 162 -7.44 13.07 4.74
N ARG A 163 -8.54 13.45 4.09
CA ARG A 163 -8.54 14.45 3.00
C ARG A 163 -7.89 15.78 3.34
N ASN A 164 -8.00 16.23 4.60
CA ASN A 164 -7.48 17.53 5.04
C ASN A 164 -6.04 17.46 5.56
N SER A 165 -5.52 16.26 5.79
CA SER A 165 -4.13 16.01 6.25
C SER A 165 -3.22 15.51 5.14
N TYR A 166 -3.75 15.37 3.92
CA TYR A 166 -2.99 14.87 2.78
C TYR A 166 -1.90 15.87 2.38
N THR A 167 -0.65 15.42 2.32
CA THR A 167 0.51 16.22 1.97
C THR A 167 1.35 15.52 0.89
N ASP A 168 2.32 16.26 0.34
CA ASP A 168 3.25 15.68 -0.63
C ASP A 168 3.97 14.44 -0.07
N GLY A 169 3.96 13.38 -0.86
CA GLY A 169 4.50 12.09 -0.44
C GLY A 169 3.47 11.13 0.12
N ASP A 170 2.24 11.57 0.41
CA ASP A 170 1.15 10.70 0.81
C ASP A 170 0.54 9.99 -0.42
N SER A 171 0.12 8.76 -0.25
CA SER A 171 -0.56 7.96 -1.26
C SER A 171 -1.48 6.94 -0.60
N ASP A 172 -2.60 6.65 -1.26
CA ASP A 172 -3.50 5.59 -0.81
C ASP A 172 -3.63 4.51 -1.89
N LEU A 173 -3.62 3.24 -1.49
CA LEU A 173 -3.74 2.13 -2.42
C LEU A 173 -5.10 2.10 -3.15
N ALA A 174 -6.12 2.74 -2.60
CA ALA A 174 -7.40 2.92 -3.30
C ALA A 174 -7.22 3.69 -4.62
N TRP A 175 -6.27 4.66 -4.68
CA TRP A 175 -5.91 5.36 -5.90
C TRP A 175 -5.18 4.45 -6.91
N ALA A 176 -4.27 3.61 -6.45
CA ALA A 176 -3.54 2.68 -7.31
C ALA A 176 -4.49 1.67 -7.98
N ARG A 177 -5.52 1.21 -7.25
CA ARG A 177 -6.51 0.25 -7.76
C ARG A 177 -7.35 0.76 -8.92
N ILE A 178 -7.51 2.07 -9.10
CA ILE A 178 -8.23 2.64 -10.24
C ILE A 178 -7.33 2.95 -11.45
N THR A 179 -6.05 2.62 -11.39
CA THR A 179 -5.11 2.89 -12.51
C THR A 179 -5.55 2.25 -13.84
N PRO A 180 -6.02 0.99 -13.88
CA PRO A 180 -6.54 0.41 -15.11
C PRO A 180 -7.73 1.19 -15.65
N TRP A 181 -8.68 1.56 -14.79
CA TRP A 181 -9.85 2.36 -15.17
C TRP A 181 -9.48 3.71 -15.76
N ARG A 182 -8.50 4.40 -15.18
CA ARG A 182 -8.03 5.68 -15.73
C ARG A 182 -7.47 5.53 -17.14
N GLY A 183 -6.75 4.43 -17.40
CA GLY A 183 -6.24 4.12 -18.72
C GLY A 183 -7.35 3.84 -19.73
N VAL A 184 -8.32 2.99 -19.36
CA VAL A 184 -9.45 2.64 -20.27
C VAL A 184 -10.34 3.84 -20.54
N VAL A 185 -10.67 4.64 -19.53
CA VAL A 185 -11.46 5.88 -19.71
C VAL A 185 -10.72 6.86 -20.63
N ALA A 186 -9.41 7.07 -20.44
CA ALA A 186 -8.63 7.93 -21.32
C ALA A 186 -8.67 7.43 -22.77
N SER A 187 -8.49 6.12 -22.99
CA SER A 187 -8.56 5.52 -24.33
C SER A 187 -9.95 5.68 -24.97
N ALA A 188 -11.03 5.57 -24.19
CA ALA A 188 -12.38 5.77 -24.69
C ALA A 188 -12.70 7.22 -25.10
N LEU A 189 -12.02 8.19 -24.49
CA LEU A 189 -12.14 9.60 -24.85
C LEU A 189 -11.47 9.92 -26.20
N ASP A 190 -10.48 9.14 -26.58
CA ASP A 190 -9.75 9.27 -27.86
C ASP A 190 -10.45 8.55 -29.02
N GLN A 191 -11.66 8.00 -28.81
CA GLN A 191 -12.43 7.29 -29.85
C GLN A 191 -13.71 8.04 -30.22
N PRO A 192 -14.25 7.83 -31.43
CA PRO A 192 -15.55 8.38 -31.83
C PRO A 192 -16.69 7.91 -30.87
N PRO A 193 -17.71 8.76 -30.69
CA PRO A 193 -17.86 10.10 -31.25
C PRO A 193 -16.97 11.11 -30.53
N PHE A 194 -16.29 12.00 -31.29
CA PHE A 194 -15.44 13.06 -30.73
C PHE A 194 -16.28 14.24 -30.20
N GLU A 195 -17.29 13.94 -29.43
CA GLU A 195 -18.17 14.90 -28.79
C GLU A 195 -17.73 15.17 -27.33
N PRO A 196 -17.99 16.36 -26.81
CA PRO A 196 -17.70 16.65 -25.41
C PRO A 196 -18.54 15.76 -24.47
N VAL A 197 -17.92 15.27 -23.40
CA VAL A 197 -18.67 14.65 -22.31
C VAL A 197 -19.38 15.75 -21.55
N ILE A 198 -20.69 15.57 -21.29
CA ILE A 198 -21.55 16.54 -20.60
C ILE A 198 -21.93 16.09 -19.18
N GLU A 199 -21.86 14.78 -18.91
CA GLU A 199 -22.09 14.15 -17.60
C GLU A 199 -21.33 12.85 -17.56
N ALA A 200 -20.95 12.38 -16.35
CA ALA A 200 -20.43 11.02 -16.17
C ALA A 200 -21.07 10.35 -14.96
N LYS A 201 -21.10 8.99 -14.99
CA LYS A 201 -21.57 8.18 -13.85
C LYS A 201 -20.53 7.11 -13.53
N VAL A 202 -20.30 6.88 -12.24
CA VAL A 202 -19.37 5.86 -11.74
C VAL A 202 -20.12 4.93 -10.81
N TYR A 203 -20.09 3.65 -11.12
CA TYR A 203 -20.80 2.60 -10.41
C TYR A 203 -19.83 1.72 -9.63
N GLY A 204 -20.20 1.36 -8.43
CA GLY A 204 -19.45 0.42 -7.59
C GLY A 204 -19.99 0.33 -6.18
N ALA A 205 -19.39 -0.52 -5.34
CA ALA A 205 -19.86 -0.80 -3.99
C ALA A 205 -20.00 0.45 -3.11
N THR A 206 -21.00 0.47 -2.22
CA THR A 206 -21.38 1.63 -1.39
C THR A 206 -20.18 2.22 -0.63
N ASN A 207 -19.42 1.39 0.08
CA ASN A 207 -18.30 1.83 0.93
C ASN A 207 -16.96 1.47 0.27
N CYS A 208 -16.70 2.02 -0.91
CA CYS A 208 -15.49 1.76 -1.66
C CYS A 208 -14.73 3.04 -1.98
N PRO A 209 -13.64 3.36 -1.26
CA PRO A 209 -12.82 4.56 -1.47
C PRO A 209 -12.30 4.71 -2.90
N SER A 210 -12.03 3.60 -3.59
CA SER A 210 -11.59 3.62 -4.98
C SER A 210 -12.66 4.16 -5.93
N VAL A 211 -13.95 3.86 -5.68
CA VAL A 211 -15.07 4.37 -6.49
C VAL A 211 -15.22 5.88 -6.27
N ASP A 212 -15.07 6.34 -5.02
CA ASP A 212 -15.14 7.76 -4.67
C ASP A 212 -13.99 8.53 -5.34
N LEU A 213 -12.78 7.97 -5.33
CA LEU A 213 -11.63 8.54 -6.02
C LEU A 213 -11.79 8.57 -7.55
N ALA A 214 -12.39 7.53 -8.14
CA ALA A 214 -12.68 7.50 -9.57
C ALA A 214 -13.68 8.60 -9.95
N ALA A 215 -14.75 8.77 -9.18
CA ALA A 215 -15.75 9.83 -9.41
C ALA A 215 -15.13 11.23 -9.25
N GLY A 216 -14.35 11.45 -8.18
CA GLY A 216 -13.66 12.72 -7.94
C GLY A 216 -12.62 13.03 -9.04
N TRP A 217 -11.89 12.03 -9.49
CA TRP A 217 -10.91 12.18 -10.59
C TRP A 217 -11.60 12.58 -11.90
N LEU A 218 -12.72 11.93 -12.26
CA LEU A 218 -13.48 12.29 -13.47
C LEU A 218 -14.02 13.71 -13.37
N ALA A 219 -14.62 14.07 -12.24
CA ALA A 219 -15.13 15.42 -12.03
C ALA A 219 -14.03 16.48 -12.19
N ALA A 220 -12.86 16.25 -11.59
CA ALA A 220 -11.74 17.17 -11.67
C ALA A 220 -11.12 17.27 -13.08
N ARG A 221 -11.14 16.17 -13.87
CA ARG A 221 -10.51 16.15 -15.20
C ARG A 221 -11.43 16.59 -16.31
N LEU A 222 -12.71 16.25 -16.25
CA LEU A 222 -13.67 16.58 -17.29
C LEU A 222 -14.36 17.94 -17.04
N GLY A 223 -14.43 18.41 -15.79
CA GLY A 223 -15.12 19.63 -15.42
C GLY A 223 -16.65 19.55 -15.58
N VAL A 224 -17.21 18.33 -15.54
CA VAL A 224 -18.65 18.06 -15.71
C VAL A 224 -19.25 17.46 -14.44
N PRO A 225 -20.58 17.48 -14.27
CA PRO A 225 -21.24 16.75 -13.20
C PRO A 225 -20.91 15.26 -13.27
N VAL A 226 -20.51 14.68 -12.13
CA VAL A 226 -20.25 13.24 -12.00
C VAL A 226 -21.12 12.68 -10.87
N THR A 227 -21.91 11.66 -11.18
CA THR A 227 -22.75 10.97 -10.22
C THR A 227 -22.12 9.64 -9.84
N ARG A 228 -21.85 9.45 -8.54
CA ARG A 228 -21.48 8.17 -7.99
C ARG A 228 -22.73 7.36 -7.69
N ILE A 229 -22.83 6.14 -8.21
CA ILE A 229 -23.97 5.25 -8.04
C ILE A 229 -23.51 4.02 -7.26
N ALA A 230 -24.17 3.78 -6.13
CA ALA A 230 -23.94 2.60 -5.31
C ALA A 230 -24.58 1.36 -5.96
N VAL A 231 -23.81 0.29 -6.06
CA VAL A 231 -24.29 -1.03 -6.48
C VAL A 231 -24.15 -1.98 -5.29
N ASP A 232 -25.29 -2.45 -4.78
CA ASP A 232 -25.37 -3.33 -3.61
C ASP A 232 -25.48 -4.81 -4.01
N ASP A 233 -24.79 -5.25 -5.06
CA ASP A 233 -24.75 -6.65 -5.43
C ASP A 233 -23.81 -7.42 -4.48
N PRO A 234 -24.28 -8.53 -3.84
CA PRO A 234 -23.43 -9.35 -2.97
C PRO A 234 -22.21 -9.97 -3.66
N SER A 235 -22.28 -10.21 -4.97
CA SER A 235 -21.14 -10.71 -5.77
C SER A 235 -20.01 -9.69 -5.83
N VAL A 236 -20.34 -8.42 -5.90
CA VAL A 236 -19.43 -7.28 -5.93
C VAL A 236 -18.71 -7.08 -4.60
N LYS A 237 -19.42 -7.23 -3.47
CA LYS A 237 -18.79 -7.18 -2.13
C LYS A 237 -17.71 -8.26 -1.97
N LYS A 238 -17.91 -9.43 -2.55
CA LYS A 238 -16.94 -10.53 -2.55
C LYS A 238 -15.75 -10.23 -3.45
N GLN A 239 -15.95 -9.53 -4.54
CA GLN A 239 -14.92 -9.12 -5.49
C GLN A 239 -14.06 -7.97 -4.92
N ALA A 240 -14.62 -6.99 -4.25
CA ALA A 240 -13.87 -5.91 -3.60
C ALA A 240 -12.85 -6.43 -2.56
N SER A 241 -13.13 -7.57 -1.91
CA SER A 241 -12.21 -8.22 -0.96
C SER A 241 -11.07 -9.00 -1.63
N LEU A 242 -11.11 -9.25 -2.94
CA LEU A 242 -10.18 -10.11 -3.67
C LEU A 242 -9.18 -9.37 -4.59
N ASN A 243 -8.91 -8.10 -4.38
CA ASN A 243 -8.09 -7.25 -5.27
C ASN A 243 -8.67 -7.09 -6.69
N VAL A 244 -9.95 -7.27 -6.85
CA VAL A 244 -10.68 -7.10 -8.09
C VAL A 244 -10.97 -5.63 -8.33
N THR A 245 -11.14 -5.26 -9.57
CA THR A 245 -11.44 -3.89 -10.03
C THR A 245 -12.60 -3.30 -9.21
N PRO A 246 -12.37 -2.27 -8.39
CA PRO A 246 -13.37 -1.78 -7.43
C PRO A 246 -14.50 -1.00 -8.08
N VAL A 247 -14.27 -0.49 -9.28
CA VAL A 247 -15.26 0.18 -10.13
C VAL A 247 -15.86 -0.86 -11.06
N GLU A 248 -17.18 -0.89 -11.18
CA GLU A 248 -17.87 -1.85 -12.01
C GLU A 248 -18.17 -1.31 -13.39
N ARG A 249 -18.59 -0.04 -13.43
CA ARG A 249 -19.04 0.60 -14.65
C ARG A 249 -18.75 2.09 -14.60
N VAL A 250 -18.41 2.66 -15.75
CA VAL A 250 -18.33 4.09 -16.00
C VAL A 250 -19.16 4.41 -17.23
N GLU A 251 -20.01 5.42 -17.14
CA GLU A 251 -20.75 5.98 -18.26
C GLU A 251 -20.27 7.40 -18.54
N LEU A 252 -19.90 7.65 -19.79
CA LEU A 252 -19.55 8.98 -20.30
C LEU A 252 -20.69 9.43 -21.20
N ILE A 253 -21.50 10.38 -20.76
CA ILE A 253 -22.69 10.85 -21.45
C ILE A 253 -22.30 11.99 -22.38
N ARG A 254 -22.68 11.86 -23.66
CA ARG A 254 -22.44 12.80 -24.74
C ARG A 254 -23.75 13.15 -25.43
N PRO A 255 -23.83 14.22 -26.25
CA PRO A 255 -25.08 14.59 -26.95
C PRO A 255 -25.69 13.46 -27.81
N SER A 256 -24.84 12.64 -28.46
CA SER A 256 -25.31 11.51 -29.31
C SER A 256 -25.63 10.23 -28.54
N GLY A 257 -25.30 10.13 -27.23
CA GLY A 257 -25.53 8.95 -26.42
C GLY A 257 -24.44 8.73 -25.37
N ALA A 258 -24.49 7.58 -24.70
CA ALA A 258 -23.53 7.21 -23.65
C ALA A 258 -22.48 6.23 -24.19
N THR A 259 -21.21 6.48 -23.87
CA THR A 259 -20.16 5.46 -23.94
C THR A 259 -20.13 4.74 -22.61
N VAL A 260 -20.28 3.45 -22.62
CA VAL A 260 -20.35 2.59 -21.41
C VAL A 260 -19.09 1.73 -21.36
N LEU A 261 -18.41 1.77 -20.23
CA LEU A 261 -17.26 0.94 -19.91
C LEU A 261 -17.60 0.05 -18.73
N GLU A 262 -17.42 -1.25 -18.85
CA GLU A 262 -17.78 -2.22 -17.81
C GLU A 262 -16.60 -3.14 -17.47
N ALA A 263 -16.52 -3.54 -16.20
CA ALA A 263 -15.65 -4.63 -15.80
C ALA A 263 -16.26 -5.95 -16.26
N LEU A 264 -15.62 -6.63 -17.21
CA LEU A 264 -16.08 -7.92 -17.74
C LEU A 264 -15.71 -9.06 -16.78
N ASP A 265 -14.57 -8.94 -16.13
CA ASP A 265 -14.09 -9.83 -15.08
C ASP A 265 -13.13 -9.08 -14.13
N SER A 266 -12.46 -9.82 -13.25
CA SER A 266 -11.53 -9.23 -12.27
C SER A 266 -10.29 -8.54 -12.87
N GLN A 267 -10.02 -8.72 -14.13
CA GLN A 267 -8.82 -8.21 -14.80
C GLN A 267 -9.10 -7.50 -16.13
N THR A 268 -10.32 -7.60 -16.65
CA THR A 268 -10.68 -7.09 -17.98
C THR A 268 -11.76 -6.02 -17.87
N ILE A 269 -11.49 -4.85 -18.47
CA ILE A 269 -12.44 -3.74 -18.64
C ILE A 269 -12.68 -3.57 -20.13
N GLY A 270 -13.93 -3.55 -20.56
CA GLY A 270 -14.35 -3.39 -21.96
C GLY A 270 -15.39 -2.30 -22.16
#